data_897203f89b96879cff29fa7b3354d075
#
_entry.id   897203f89b96879cff29fa7b3354d075
#
_cell.length_a   1.000
_cell.length_b   1.000
_cell.length_c   1.000
_cell.angle_alpha   90.00
_cell.angle_beta   90.00
_cell.angle_gamma   90.00
#
_symmetry.space_group_name_H-M   'P 1'
#
loop_
_entity.id
_entity.type
_entity.pdbx_description
1 polymer ?
#
loop_
_entity_poly.entity_id
_entity_poly.type
_entity_poly.pdbx_seq_one_letter_code
_entity_poly.pdbx_strand_id
1 'polypeptide(L)'
;MAKFDYVIVGAGSAGCVLANRLSENPDLSICLIEAGGSDWSPFIHIPAGWASNFNNPRVDWGYHTAPEIELNERKIFWPRGKVLGGSSAINGMIYIRGVPLDFTAWEQAGAKGWSWEEVLPYYKKAEAQQTHKDDLHGDDGPLYVEDVRDKRPIHDIYLDAMESIGIPRNPDFNGKDQAGGGYYQFTQHNGRRWSTSTAYLSSAKKRKNLKVISRAKAEKIIFEQKKATALQIRKNGSIEQIDAEHIILSGGSINSPQLLELSGIGDAERLHTLGIPLVHNNPDVGEHLQDHLLSKVVYGTQPSQSINREVQGLRIIPTVMKWFLARRGPLTTGSAPVGGFWYTREGLEAPDIQIHFASGATLYNNEGKIEPLKIPAMSAVVNQSRPESRGSIHIRTAEASDAPEIHANYLSADLDRQTIIKGVRLLLDIFSAEPLQDHLTGRLSPNPDIDTSSDDELLEYIRGDAST
;
A
#
# COMPACT_ATOMS: atom_id res chain seq x y z
N MET A 1 -21.33 30.56 0.21
CA MET A 1 -20.30 30.17 1.23
C MET A 1 -19.01 30.92 0.92
N ALA A 2 -18.09 31.08 1.89
CA ALA A 2 -16.80 31.69 1.59
C ALA A 2 -16.02 30.80 0.62
N LYS A 3 -15.39 31.41 -0.40
CA LYS A 3 -14.51 30.74 -1.36
C LYS A 3 -13.20 30.40 -0.66
N PHE A 4 -12.69 29.16 -0.86
CA PHE A 4 -11.37 28.76 -0.38
C PHE A 4 -10.31 29.00 -1.45
N ASP A 5 -9.09 29.35 -1.03
CA ASP A 5 -7.95 29.40 -1.95
C ASP A 5 -7.63 28.00 -2.49
N TYR A 6 -7.64 26.99 -1.60
CA TYR A 6 -7.41 25.59 -1.99
C TYR A 6 -8.47 24.66 -1.39
N VAL A 7 -9.04 23.81 -2.26
CA VAL A 7 -9.83 22.65 -1.86
C VAL A 7 -9.05 21.38 -2.22
N ILE A 8 -8.70 20.57 -1.23
CA ILE A 8 -7.95 19.33 -1.38
C ILE A 8 -8.93 18.17 -1.26
N VAL A 9 -9.00 17.32 -2.27
CA VAL A 9 -9.93 16.17 -2.35
C VAL A 9 -9.20 14.89 -1.96
N GLY A 10 -9.56 14.32 -0.83
CA GLY A 10 -8.97 13.13 -0.22
C GLY A 10 -7.96 13.47 0.87
N ALA A 11 -8.23 13.05 2.10
CA ALA A 11 -7.31 13.16 3.24
C ALA A 11 -6.44 11.91 3.41
N GLY A 12 -5.97 11.35 2.29
CA GLY A 12 -4.98 10.29 2.24
C GLY A 12 -3.57 10.82 2.48
N SER A 13 -2.56 10.03 2.10
CA SER A 13 -1.14 10.38 2.34
C SER A 13 -0.78 11.75 1.76
N ALA A 14 -1.08 11.98 0.49
CA ALA A 14 -0.77 13.25 -0.17
C ALA A 14 -1.60 14.43 0.39
N GLY A 15 -2.92 14.23 0.55
CA GLY A 15 -3.81 15.29 1.03
C GLY A 15 -3.51 15.76 2.45
N CYS A 16 -3.11 14.88 3.35
CA CYS A 16 -2.68 15.25 4.71
C CYS A 16 -1.40 16.10 4.68
N VAL A 17 -0.43 15.75 3.82
CA VAL A 17 0.80 16.54 3.63
C VAL A 17 0.47 17.93 3.07
N LEU A 18 -0.29 17.98 1.99
CA LEU A 18 -0.68 19.25 1.35
C LEU A 18 -1.47 20.15 2.30
N ALA A 19 -2.44 19.61 3.03
CA ALA A 19 -3.20 20.37 4.02
C ALA A 19 -2.30 20.95 5.12
N ASN A 20 -1.32 20.16 5.58
CA ASN A 20 -0.34 20.64 6.56
C ASN A 20 0.49 21.77 5.98
N ARG A 21 1.15 21.55 4.83
CA ARG A 21 2.13 22.49 4.29
C ARG A 21 1.50 23.77 3.77
N LEU A 22 0.38 23.69 3.05
CA LEU A 22 -0.31 24.90 2.55
C LEU A 22 -0.86 25.76 3.68
N SER A 23 -1.38 25.13 4.75
CA SER A 23 -1.92 25.87 5.89
C SER A 23 -0.85 26.48 6.82
N GLU A 24 0.44 26.27 6.57
CA GLU A 24 1.53 26.99 7.24
C GLU A 24 1.47 28.49 6.91
N ASN A 25 1.04 28.85 5.71
CA ASN A 25 0.75 30.22 5.37
C ASN A 25 -0.65 30.63 5.90
N PRO A 26 -0.74 31.52 6.90
CA PRO A 26 -2.02 31.89 7.52
C PRO A 26 -2.94 32.71 6.59
N ASP A 27 -2.40 33.29 5.52
CA ASP A 27 -3.16 34.10 4.55
C ASP A 27 -3.95 33.22 3.56
N LEU A 28 -3.63 31.92 3.47
CA LEU A 28 -4.33 30.96 2.62
C LEU A 28 -5.45 30.28 3.39
N SER A 29 -6.63 30.21 2.79
CA SER A 29 -7.78 29.45 3.29
C SER A 29 -7.85 28.08 2.65
N ILE A 30 -7.72 26.99 3.44
CA ILE A 30 -7.62 25.62 2.97
C ILE A 30 -8.83 24.80 3.42
N CYS A 31 -9.40 24.02 2.50
CA CYS A 31 -10.44 23.04 2.81
C CYS A 31 -9.97 21.64 2.40
N LEU A 32 -9.91 20.70 3.35
CA LEU A 32 -9.60 19.31 3.11
C LEU A 32 -10.88 18.47 3.21
N ILE A 33 -11.19 17.73 2.13
CA ILE A 33 -12.40 16.90 2.03
C ILE A 33 -12.01 15.42 2.14
N GLU A 34 -12.73 14.65 2.96
CA GLU A 34 -12.53 13.22 3.12
C GLU A 34 -13.87 12.47 3.11
N ALA A 35 -13.95 11.41 2.30
CA ALA A 35 -15.14 10.56 2.21
C ALA A 35 -15.39 9.77 3.48
N GLY A 36 -14.31 9.31 4.11
CA GLY A 36 -14.34 8.53 5.34
C GLY A 36 -14.47 9.36 6.60
N GLY A 37 -14.46 8.66 7.72
CA GLY A 37 -14.54 9.24 9.06
C GLY A 37 -13.18 9.52 9.69
N SER A 38 -13.20 9.72 11.00
CA SER A 38 -12.01 9.88 11.84
C SER A 38 -11.26 8.54 12.00
N ASP A 39 -9.94 8.63 12.18
CA ASP A 39 -8.97 7.54 12.31
C ASP A 39 -8.76 7.04 13.75
N TRP A 40 -9.65 7.30 14.67
CA TRP A 40 -9.43 6.98 16.09
C TRP A 40 -9.79 5.54 16.50
N SER A 41 -10.13 4.66 15.54
CA SER A 41 -10.29 3.23 15.82
C SER A 41 -8.98 2.63 16.37
N PRO A 42 -9.03 1.85 17.48
CA PRO A 42 -7.83 1.21 18.02
C PRO A 42 -7.12 0.29 17.02
N PHE A 43 -7.85 -0.37 16.12
CA PHE A 43 -7.29 -1.23 15.07
C PHE A 43 -6.46 -0.48 14.02
N ILE A 44 -6.68 0.83 13.86
CA ILE A 44 -5.82 1.67 13.04
C ILE A 44 -4.46 1.89 13.74
N HIS A 45 -4.49 2.15 15.05
CA HIS A 45 -3.30 2.53 15.81
C HIS A 45 -2.42 1.33 16.25
N ILE A 46 -3.01 0.13 16.36
CA ILE A 46 -2.27 -1.10 16.61
C ILE A 46 -1.62 -1.56 15.29
N PRO A 47 -0.28 -1.66 15.20
CA PRO A 47 0.38 -2.09 13.97
C PRO A 47 -0.20 -3.37 13.35
N ALA A 48 -0.32 -4.44 14.11
CA ALA A 48 -0.91 -5.70 13.65
C ALA A 48 -2.41 -5.62 13.32
N GLY A 49 -3.07 -4.49 13.63
CA GLY A 49 -4.49 -4.27 13.35
C GLY A 49 -4.82 -4.05 11.88
N TRP A 50 -3.81 -3.95 11.00
CA TRP A 50 -4.00 -3.73 9.56
C TRP A 50 -4.98 -4.73 8.93
N ALA A 51 -4.84 -6.01 9.25
CA ALA A 51 -5.71 -7.07 8.73
C ALA A 51 -7.19 -6.90 9.14
N SER A 52 -7.46 -6.34 10.33
CA SER A 52 -8.82 -6.09 10.81
C SER A 52 -9.49 -4.86 10.18
N ASN A 53 -8.72 -4.03 9.49
CA ASN A 53 -9.23 -2.87 8.76
C ASN A 53 -9.69 -3.22 7.35
N PHE A 54 -9.19 -4.31 6.77
CA PHE A 54 -9.55 -4.76 5.42
C PHE A 54 -11.00 -5.25 5.38
N ASN A 55 -11.69 -4.91 4.31
CA ASN A 55 -13.12 -5.15 4.10
C ASN A 55 -14.01 -4.61 5.24
N ASN A 56 -13.54 -3.62 6.00
CA ASN A 56 -14.32 -2.93 7.00
C ASN A 56 -14.90 -1.64 6.37
N PRO A 57 -16.23 -1.57 6.09
CA PRO A 57 -16.82 -0.47 5.32
C PRO A 57 -16.72 0.89 6.03
N ARG A 58 -16.33 0.92 7.31
CA ARG A 58 -16.10 2.15 8.07
C ARG A 58 -14.78 2.83 7.71
N VAL A 59 -13.78 2.05 7.25
CA VAL A 59 -12.40 2.53 7.01
C VAL A 59 -11.80 2.06 5.70
N ASP A 60 -12.50 1.22 4.94
CA ASP A 60 -12.09 0.65 3.67
C ASP A 60 -13.16 0.91 2.60
N TRP A 61 -12.75 1.20 1.37
CA TRP A 61 -13.64 1.31 0.23
C TRP A 61 -14.20 -0.04 -0.22
N GLY A 62 -13.46 -1.14 0.00
CA GLY A 62 -13.87 -2.49 -0.37
C GLY A 62 -13.87 -2.74 -1.87
N TYR A 63 -12.91 -2.17 -2.61
CA TYR A 63 -12.82 -2.37 -4.05
C TYR A 63 -12.41 -3.81 -4.41
N HIS A 64 -12.84 -4.22 -5.60
CA HIS A 64 -12.41 -5.45 -6.26
C HIS A 64 -12.12 -5.13 -7.72
N THR A 65 -11.21 -5.88 -8.32
CA THR A 65 -11.03 -5.83 -9.77
C THR A 65 -12.24 -6.39 -10.49
N ALA A 66 -12.36 -6.09 -11.77
CA ALA A 66 -13.11 -6.93 -12.71
C ALA A 66 -12.51 -8.36 -12.71
N PRO A 67 -13.18 -9.35 -13.31
CA PRO A 67 -12.56 -10.65 -13.51
C PRO A 67 -11.23 -10.53 -14.25
N GLU A 68 -10.14 -11.06 -13.67
CA GLU A 68 -8.80 -11.03 -14.24
C GLU A 68 -8.56 -12.30 -15.05
N ILE A 69 -8.44 -12.18 -16.36
CA ILE A 69 -8.35 -13.30 -17.31
C ILE A 69 -7.18 -14.23 -16.94
N GLU A 70 -6.00 -13.66 -16.74
CA GLU A 70 -4.79 -14.42 -16.40
C GLU A 70 -4.75 -14.91 -14.95
N LEU A 71 -5.76 -14.61 -14.14
CA LEU A 71 -5.94 -15.11 -12.78
C LEU A 71 -7.20 -15.98 -12.65
N ASN A 72 -7.53 -16.77 -13.69
CA ASN A 72 -8.67 -17.69 -13.70
C ASN A 72 -10.01 -16.99 -13.43
N GLU A 73 -10.23 -15.84 -14.04
CA GLU A 73 -11.44 -15.00 -13.89
C GLU A 73 -11.72 -14.58 -12.43
N ARG A 74 -10.71 -14.62 -11.57
CA ARG A 74 -10.85 -14.19 -10.16
C ARG A 74 -10.96 -12.68 -10.08
N LYS A 75 -11.76 -12.21 -9.13
CA LYS A 75 -11.82 -10.82 -8.71
C LYS A 75 -10.90 -10.64 -7.51
N ILE A 76 -9.93 -9.76 -7.64
CA ILE A 76 -8.95 -9.51 -6.58
C ILE A 76 -9.46 -8.40 -5.68
N PHE A 77 -9.46 -8.63 -4.38
CA PHE A 77 -9.80 -7.62 -3.39
C PHE A 77 -8.70 -6.55 -3.30
N TRP A 78 -9.11 -5.28 -3.42
CA TRP A 78 -8.21 -4.12 -3.43
C TRP A 78 -8.51 -3.18 -2.27
N PRO A 79 -7.94 -3.38 -1.09
CA PRO A 79 -8.17 -2.51 0.06
C PRO A 79 -7.65 -1.10 -0.21
N ARG A 80 -8.48 -0.09 0.05
CA ARG A 80 -8.12 1.33 -0.01
C ARG A 80 -8.76 2.07 1.14
N GLY A 81 -7.95 2.85 1.86
CA GLY A 81 -8.41 3.55 3.05
C GLY A 81 -9.48 4.60 2.76
N LYS A 82 -10.61 4.51 3.48
CA LYS A 82 -11.72 5.46 3.50
C LYS A 82 -11.82 6.08 4.89
N VAL A 83 -10.84 6.88 5.23
CA VAL A 83 -10.62 7.40 6.58
C VAL A 83 -9.57 8.51 6.53
N LEU A 84 -9.54 9.40 7.52
CA LEU A 84 -8.44 10.34 7.67
C LEU A 84 -7.09 9.60 7.73
N GLY A 85 -6.13 10.00 6.89
CA GLY A 85 -4.89 9.29 6.63
C GLY A 85 -4.94 8.33 5.44
N GLY A 86 -6.14 8.06 4.88
CA GLY A 86 -6.32 7.19 3.73
C GLY A 86 -5.69 5.82 3.93
N SER A 87 -5.03 5.29 2.89
CA SER A 87 -4.38 3.97 2.96
C SER A 87 -3.21 3.90 3.94
N SER A 88 -2.57 5.03 4.32
CA SER A 88 -1.56 5.02 5.38
C SER A 88 -2.13 4.64 6.76
N ALA A 89 -3.45 4.76 6.95
CA ALA A 89 -4.14 4.35 8.17
C ALA A 89 -4.44 2.84 8.23
N ILE A 90 -4.39 2.12 7.09
CA ILE A 90 -4.77 0.69 7.02
C ILE A 90 -3.69 -0.23 6.41
N ASN A 91 -2.63 0.30 5.81
CA ASN A 91 -1.56 -0.46 5.15
C ASN A 91 -0.69 -1.28 6.12
N GLY A 92 0.23 -2.10 5.57
CA GLY A 92 1.20 -2.90 6.33
C GLY A 92 2.36 -2.11 6.96
N MET A 93 2.43 -0.80 6.74
CA MET A 93 3.39 0.17 7.32
C MET A 93 4.85 0.03 6.87
N ILE A 94 5.23 -0.91 6.04
CA ILE A 94 6.61 -1.02 5.56
C ILE A 94 7.02 0.29 4.88
N TYR A 95 8.16 0.84 5.30
CA TYR A 95 8.71 2.08 4.77
C TYR A 95 9.82 1.78 3.76
N ILE A 96 9.53 1.98 2.49
CA ILE A 96 10.45 1.77 1.38
C ILE A 96 10.33 2.94 0.41
N ARG A 97 11.47 3.40 -0.10
CA ARG A 97 11.58 4.38 -1.18
C ARG A 97 11.81 3.66 -2.51
N GLY A 98 11.48 4.32 -3.61
CA GLY A 98 11.99 3.93 -4.91
C GLY A 98 13.52 4.08 -4.96
N VAL A 99 14.18 3.31 -5.80
CA VAL A 99 15.62 3.46 -6.06
C VAL A 99 15.87 4.58 -7.07
N PRO A 100 17.10 5.12 -7.18
CA PRO A 100 17.42 6.19 -8.14
C PRO A 100 16.96 5.88 -9.58
N LEU A 101 17.02 4.62 -10.00
CA LEU A 101 16.57 4.16 -11.32
C LEU A 101 15.09 4.48 -11.58
N ASP A 102 14.22 4.35 -10.58
CA ASP A 102 12.78 4.62 -10.73
C ASP A 102 12.52 6.09 -11.06
N PHE A 103 13.24 6.99 -10.40
CA PHE A 103 13.12 8.43 -10.63
C PHE A 103 13.78 8.88 -11.93
N THR A 104 14.90 8.26 -12.30
CA THR A 104 15.54 8.46 -13.62
C THR A 104 14.58 8.06 -14.75
N ALA A 105 13.88 6.94 -14.60
CA ALA A 105 12.87 6.52 -15.58
C ALA A 105 11.69 7.53 -15.67
N TRP A 106 11.25 8.09 -14.55
CA TRP A 106 10.22 9.13 -14.57
C TRP A 106 10.69 10.40 -15.28
N GLU A 107 11.90 10.86 -15.01
CA GLU A 107 12.46 12.04 -15.66
C GLU A 107 12.61 11.82 -17.18
N GLN A 108 13.12 10.66 -17.61
CA GLN A 108 13.23 10.26 -19.01
C GLN A 108 11.86 10.18 -19.69
N ALA A 109 10.82 9.75 -18.97
CA ALA A 109 9.44 9.76 -19.44
C ALA A 109 8.81 11.17 -19.50
N GLY A 110 9.55 12.22 -19.13
CA GLY A 110 9.11 13.62 -19.24
C GLY A 110 8.70 14.28 -17.92
N ALA A 111 8.77 13.59 -16.79
CA ALA A 111 8.49 14.15 -15.46
C ALA A 111 9.71 14.96 -14.96
N LYS A 112 9.97 16.10 -15.57
CA LYS A 112 11.06 17.01 -15.19
C LYS A 112 10.84 17.52 -13.76
N GLY A 113 11.91 17.57 -12.97
CA GLY A 113 11.85 17.95 -11.55
C GLY A 113 11.57 16.77 -10.62
N TRP A 114 11.65 15.51 -11.15
CA TRP A 114 11.43 14.29 -10.41
C TRP A 114 12.64 13.33 -10.45
N SER A 115 13.84 13.86 -10.72
CA SER A 115 15.07 13.07 -10.58
C SER A 115 15.31 12.67 -9.12
N TRP A 116 16.17 11.69 -8.88
CA TRP A 116 16.51 11.27 -7.52
C TRP A 116 17.06 12.44 -6.68
N GLU A 117 17.94 13.24 -7.24
CA GLU A 117 18.55 14.39 -6.59
C GLU A 117 17.51 15.46 -6.18
N GLU A 118 16.47 15.61 -6.99
CA GLU A 118 15.39 16.56 -6.73
C GLU A 118 14.37 16.04 -5.70
N VAL A 119 14.11 14.72 -5.65
CA VAL A 119 13.12 14.15 -4.71
C VAL A 119 13.73 13.79 -3.35
N LEU A 120 15.01 13.43 -3.27
CA LEU A 120 15.69 13.06 -2.02
C LEU A 120 15.54 14.10 -0.89
N PRO A 121 15.67 15.41 -1.15
CA PRO A 121 15.46 16.44 -0.11
C PRO A 121 14.05 16.39 0.50
N TYR A 122 13.04 16.01 -0.27
CA TYR A 122 11.67 15.88 0.24
C TYR A 122 11.47 14.60 1.04
N TYR A 123 12.12 13.50 0.69
CA TYR A 123 12.16 12.29 1.53
C TYR A 123 12.79 12.61 2.88
N LYS A 124 13.94 13.27 2.90
CA LYS A 124 14.61 13.71 4.14
C LYS A 124 13.73 14.67 4.96
N LYS A 125 13.09 15.63 4.32
CA LYS A 125 12.17 16.59 4.97
C LYS A 125 10.94 15.90 5.59
N ALA A 126 10.51 14.78 5.03
CA ALA A 126 9.35 14.04 5.54
C ALA A 126 9.70 13.14 6.73
N GLU A 127 10.90 12.59 6.75
CA GLU A 127 11.34 11.49 7.61
C GLU A 127 11.85 11.95 8.97
N ALA A 128 11.47 11.24 10.02
CA ALA A 128 12.13 11.23 11.32
C ALA A 128 12.68 9.83 11.60
N GLN A 129 13.83 9.53 10.97
CA GLN A 129 14.52 8.25 11.08
C GLN A 129 15.09 8.06 12.48
N GLN A 130 14.80 6.92 13.10
CA GLN A 130 15.20 6.66 14.50
C GLN A 130 16.57 5.96 14.60
N THR A 131 17.00 5.25 13.57
CA THR A 131 18.18 4.38 13.60
C THR A 131 19.31 4.87 12.70
N HIS A 132 19.01 5.08 11.40
CA HIS A 132 20.01 5.49 10.42
C HIS A 132 20.21 7.00 10.44
N LYS A 133 21.48 7.43 10.46
CA LYS A 133 21.87 8.85 10.51
C LYS A 133 22.99 9.09 9.51
N ASP A 134 22.60 9.28 8.28
CA ASP A 134 23.49 9.51 7.14
C ASP A 134 22.91 10.55 6.18
N ASP A 135 23.58 10.76 5.06
CA ASP A 135 23.15 11.75 4.07
C ASP A 135 21.90 11.39 3.28
N LEU A 136 21.40 10.14 3.39
CA LEU A 136 20.19 9.67 2.72
C LEU A 136 18.94 9.82 3.60
N HIS A 137 19.10 9.99 4.91
CA HIS A 137 18.00 10.03 5.87
C HIS A 137 17.77 11.41 6.48
N GLY A 138 16.51 11.66 6.89
CA GLY A 138 16.11 12.81 7.71
C GLY A 138 15.79 12.38 9.13
N ASP A 139 16.01 13.25 10.12
CA ASP A 139 15.84 12.93 11.54
C ASP A 139 14.81 13.80 12.28
N ASP A 140 14.32 14.86 11.64
CA ASP A 140 13.43 15.88 12.24
C ASP A 140 12.07 16.03 11.55
N GLY A 141 11.80 15.19 10.54
CA GLY A 141 10.53 15.24 9.80
C GLY A 141 9.33 14.73 10.64
N PRO A 142 8.11 14.97 10.17
CA PRO A 142 6.91 14.58 10.92
C PRO A 142 6.58 13.07 10.82
N LEU A 143 7.14 12.34 9.85
CA LEU A 143 6.89 10.92 9.63
C LEU A 143 7.94 10.07 10.33
N TYR A 144 7.58 9.52 11.49
CA TYR A 144 8.47 8.63 12.24
C TYR A 144 8.65 7.29 11.53
N VAL A 145 9.90 6.85 11.46
CA VAL A 145 10.34 5.56 10.90
C VAL A 145 11.14 4.83 11.96
N GLU A 146 10.65 3.67 12.40
CA GLU A 146 11.26 2.83 13.44
C GLU A 146 11.63 1.45 12.89
N ASP A 147 12.64 0.84 13.50
CA ASP A 147 12.96 -0.57 13.35
C ASP A 147 11.85 -1.47 13.91
N VAL A 148 11.82 -2.72 13.45
CA VAL A 148 10.97 -3.77 14.01
C VAL A 148 11.24 -3.92 15.51
N ARG A 149 10.17 -3.86 16.31
CA ARG A 149 10.24 -3.96 17.78
C ARG A 149 10.12 -5.40 18.30
N ASP A 150 9.51 -6.31 17.56
CA ASP A 150 9.35 -7.73 17.91
C ASP A 150 10.26 -8.59 17.04
N LYS A 151 11.57 -8.52 17.29
CA LYS A 151 12.56 -9.39 16.66
C LYS A 151 12.51 -10.77 17.32
N ARG A 152 12.50 -11.83 16.51
CA ARG A 152 12.40 -13.23 16.94
C ARG A 152 13.55 -14.03 16.34
N PRO A 153 14.06 -15.07 17.02
CA PRO A 153 15.14 -15.90 16.48
C PRO A 153 14.87 -16.45 15.08
N ILE A 154 13.61 -16.80 14.80
CA ILE A 154 13.23 -17.33 13.47
C ILE A 154 13.38 -16.28 12.34
N HIS A 155 13.34 -14.99 12.66
CA HIS A 155 13.61 -13.92 11.70
C HIS A 155 15.07 -13.94 11.26
N ASP A 156 16.00 -14.08 12.22
CA ASP A 156 17.43 -14.16 11.93
C ASP A 156 17.76 -15.46 11.19
N ILE A 157 17.15 -16.59 11.57
CA ILE A 157 17.29 -17.87 10.90
C ILE A 157 16.81 -17.77 9.43
N TYR A 158 15.70 -17.07 9.15
CA TYR A 158 15.25 -16.83 7.78
C TYR A 158 16.27 -16.00 6.99
N LEU A 159 16.83 -14.99 7.60
CA LEU A 159 17.87 -14.16 6.98
C LEU A 159 19.18 -14.95 6.78
N ASP A 160 19.57 -15.87 7.71
CA ASP A 160 20.69 -16.79 7.53
C ASP A 160 20.45 -17.75 6.35
N ALA A 161 19.21 -18.21 6.19
CA ALA A 161 18.81 -19.02 5.04
C ALA A 161 18.96 -18.24 3.72
N MET A 162 18.55 -16.97 3.67
CA MET A 162 18.78 -16.11 2.50
C MET A 162 20.28 -15.96 2.21
N GLU A 163 21.09 -15.72 3.23
CA GLU A 163 22.53 -15.56 3.07
C GLU A 163 23.22 -16.85 2.58
N SER A 164 22.77 -18.03 3.07
CA SER A 164 23.32 -19.32 2.66
C SER A 164 23.13 -19.65 1.17
N ILE A 165 22.11 -19.03 0.54
CA ILE A 165 21.86 -19.17 -0.92
C ILE A 165 22.36 -17.96 -1.71
N GLY A 166 23.19 -17.10 -1.11
CA GLY A 166 23.89 -15.99 -1.79
C GLY A 166 23.16 -14.63 -1.76
N ILE A 167 22.10 -14.47 -0.98
CA ILE A 167 21.43 -13.18 -0.78
C ILE A 167 22.03 -12.51 0.45
N PRO A 168 22.86 -11.47 0.32
CA PRO A 168 23.58 -10.88 1.44
C PRO A 168 22.65 -10.15 2.41
N ARG A 169 23.13 -9.96 3.65
CA ARG A 169 22.45 -9.12 4.63
C ARG A 169 22.44 -7.66 4.17
N ASN A 170 21.30 -7.02 4.28
CA ASN A 170 21.13 -5.59 4.05
C ASN A 170 20.52 -4.92 5.30
N PRO A 171 21.24 -4.03 5.97
CA PRO A 171 20.74 -3.35 7.16
C PRO A 171 19.76 -2.22 6.85
N ASP A 172 19.73 -1.72 5.59
CA ASP A 172 18.95 -0.54 5.19
C ASP A 172 18.56 -0.57 3.71
N PHE A 173 17.29 -0.85 3.46
CA PHE A 173 16.73 -0.87 2.09
C PHE A 173 16.51 0.53 1.49
N ASN A 174 16.59 1.57 2.30
CA ASN A 174 16.49 2.98 1.86
C ASN A 174 17.86 3.66 1.82
N GLY A 175 18.93 2.87 2.01
CA GLY A 175 20.31 3.27 1.91
C GLY A 175 20.82 3.32 0.47
N LYS A 176 22.14 3.15 0.32
CA LYS A 176 22.82 3.22 -0.98
C LYS A 176 22.41 2.08 -1.92
N ASP A 177 22.28 0.87 -1.37
CA ASP A 177 21.92 -0.34 -2.10
C ASP A 177 20.64 -0.95 -1.53
N GLN A 178 19.72 -1.34 -2.40
CA GLN A 178 18.45 -1.94 -1.96
C GLN A 178 18.52 -3.47 -1.91
N ALA A 179 19.45 -4.10 -2.66
CA ALA A 179 19.55 -5.55 -2.76
C ALA A 179 19.96 -6.21 -1.44
N GLY A 180 19.40 -7.38 -1.16
CA GLY A 180 19.71 -8.18 0.01
C GLY A 180 18.52 -8.49 0.90
N GLY A 181 18.76 -9.19 2.02
CA GLY A 181 17.79 -9.57 3.03
C GLY A 181 18.00 -8.81 4.36
N GLY A 182 16.92 -8.39 5.00
CA GLY A 182 17.04 -7.62 6.25
C GLY A 182 15.71 -7.41 6.97
N TYR A 183 15.79 -6.69 8.07
CA TYR A 183 14.61 -6.21 8.79
C TYR A 183 14.03 -4.99 8.09
N TYR A 184 12.73 -4.98 7.88
CA TYR A 184 12.04 -3.79 7.41
C TYR A 184 11.94 -2.73 8.51
N GLN A 185 11.84 -1.48 8.09
CA GLN A 185 11.44 -0.39 8.96
C GLN A 185 9.97 -0.03 8.70
N PHE A 186 9.31 0.49 9.73
CA PHE A 186 7.89 0.78 9.70
C PHE A 186 7.60 2.26 9.96
N THR A 187 6.55 2.78 9.30
CA THR A 187 5.95 4.07 9.64
C THR A 187 5.20 3.94 10.97
N GLN A 188 5.96 3.93 12.06
CA GLN A 188 5.45 3.83 13.43
C GLN A 188 6.26 4.68 14.40
N HIS A 189 5.69 4.98 15.55
CA HIS A 189 6.33 5.64 16.67
C HIS A 189 5.91 5.00 17.97
N ASN A 190 6.90 4.58 18.77
CA ASN A 190 6.68 3.90 20.05
C ASN A 190 5.68 2.73 19.95
N GLY A 191 5.86 1.86 18.92
CA GLY A 191 5.03 0.68 18.72
C GLY A 191 3.56 0.99 18.36
N ARG A 192 3.27 2.17 17.81
CA ARG A 192 1.98 2.58 17.25
C ARG A 192 2.16 3.01 15.81
N ARG A 193 1.19 2.68 14.96
CA ARG A 193 1.12 3.21 13.59
C ARG A 193 1.25 4.73 13.60
N TRP A 194 2.05 5.24 12.69
CA TRP A 194 2.25 6.68 12.47
C TRP A 194 1.76 7.05 11.06
N SER A 195 0.43 7.06 10.89
CA SER A 195 -0.20 7.42 9.61
C SER A 195 0.01 8.91 9.29
N THR A 196 -0.23 9.31 8.06
CA THR A 196 -0.14 10.72 7.66
C THR A 196 -1.17 11.61 8.36
N SER A 197 -2.31 11.06 8.80
CA SER A 197 -3.23 11.79 9.69
C SER A 197 -2.53 12.14 11.01
N THR A 198 -1.81 11.19 11.60
CA THR A 198 -1.06 11.41 12.84
C THR A 198 0.14 12.31 12.61
N ALA A 199 0.93 12.05 11.57
CA ALA A 199 2.18 12.75 11.29
C ALA A 199 1.96 14.23 10.88
N TYR A 200 1.00 14.48 10.03
CA TYR A 200 0.81 15.81 9.43
C TYR A 200 -0.49 16.50 9.87
N LEU A 201 -1.63 15.79 9.77
CA LEU A 201 -2.93 16.43 9.91
C LEU A 201 -3.26 16.79 11.37
N SER A 202 -2.79 15.99 12.34
CA SER A 202 -3.09 16.18 13.77
C SER A 202 -2.65 17.56 14.30
N SER A 203 -1.50 18.05 13.88
CA SER A 203 -0.99 19.40 14.21
C SER A 203 -1.69 20.49 13.41
N ALA A 204 -1.88 20.28 12.10
CA ALA A 204 -2.47 21.25 11.19
C ALA A 204 -3.95 21.56 11.51
N LYS A 205 -4.72 20.59 12.00
CA LYS A 205 -6.15 20.78 12.41
C LYS A 205 -6.36 21.89 13.44
N LYS A 206 -5.33 22.31 14.16
CA LYS A 206 -5.39 23.40 15.14
C LYS A 206 -5.32 24.78 14.48
N ARG A 207 -4.95 24.87 13.22
CA ARG A 207 -4.82 26.13 12.49
C ARG A 207 -6.18 26.64 12.06
N LYS A 208 -6.42 27.94 12.23
CA LYS A 208 -7.73 28.57 11.95
C LYS A 208 -8.06 28.64 10.47
N ASN A 209 -7.05 28.63 9.62
CA ASN A 209 -7.15 28.69 8.17
C ASN A 209 -7.32 27.32 7.48
N LEU A 210 -7.32 26.21 8.24
CA LEU A 210 -7.59 24.87 7.72
C LEU A 210 -8.94 24.36 8.19
N LYS A 211 -9.84 24.09 7.25
CA LYS A 211 -11.12 23.41 7.48
C LYS A 211 -11.06 21.98 7.00
N VAL A 212 -11.30 20.99 7.88
CA VAL A 212 -11.38 19.57 7.51
C VAL A 212 -12.83 19.14 7.54
N ILE A 213 -13.33 18.61 6.42
CA ILE A 213 -14.69 18.10 6.26
C ILE A 213 -14.59 16.59 5.98
N SER A 214 -14.86 15.78 6.97
CA SER A 214 -14.92 14.33 6.86
C SER A 214 -16.36 13.84 6.63
N ARG A 215 -16.52 12.57 6.21
CA ARG A 215 -17.77 11.95 5.80
C ARG A 215 -18.47 12.76 4.69
N ALA A 216 -17.66 13.28 3.78
CA ALA A 216 -18.06 14.08 2.63
C ALA A 216 -17.40 13.51 1.37
N LYS A 217 -18.20 12.87 0.53
CA LYS A 217 -17.73 12.30 -0.74
C LYS A 217 -17.72 13.38 -1.80
N ALA A 218 -16.58 13.60 -2.45
CA ALA A 218 -16.50 14.40 -3.66
C ALA A 218 -17.18 13.64 -4.80
N GLU A 219 -18.07 14.33 -5.52
CA GLU A 219 -18.87 13.73 -6.59
C GLU A 219 -18.58 14.32 -7.95
N LYS A 220 -18.30 15.62 -8.01
CA LYS A 220 -18.07 16.32 -9.29
C LYS A 220 -17.29 17.63 -9.07
N ILE A 221 -16.38 17.94 -9.99
CA ILE A 221 -15.78 19.27 -10.12
C ILE A 221 -16.69 20.09 -10.99
N ILE A 222 -16.98 21.31 -10.57
CA ILE A 222 -17.80 22.26 -11.33
C ILE A 222 -16.89 23.18 -12.11
N PHE A 223 -17.16 23.28 -13.41
CA PHE A 223 -16.40 24.11 -14.33
C PHE A 223 -17.25 25.28 -14.85
N GLU A 224 -16.67 26.44 -14.91
CA GLU A 224 -17.15 27.57 -15.69
C GLU A 224 -16.24 27.70 -16.92
N GLN A 225 -16.77 27.37 -18.09
CA GLN A 225 -15.99 27.14 -19.32
C GLN A 225 -14.97 25.99 -19.09
N LYS A 226 -13.68 26.32 -18.99
CA LYS A 226 -12.59 25.35 -18.73
C LYS A 226 -11.88 25.58 -17.38
N LYS A 227 -12.39 26.50 -16.55
CA LYS A 227 -11.86 26.78 -15.22
C LYS A 227 -12.66 26.02 -14.16
N ALA A 228 -11.99 25.22 -13.33
CA ALA A 228 -12.60 24.63 -12.14
C ALA A 228 -12.89 25.76 -11.13
N THR A 229 -14.13 25.87 -10.67
CA THR A 229 -14.58 26.96 -9.77
C THR A 229 -15.13 26.44 -8.45
N ALA A 230 -15.58 25.18 -8.39
CA ALA A 230 -16.13 24.59 -7.19
C ALA A 230 -16.05 23.06 -7.20
N LEU A 231 -16.21 22.47 -6.02
CA LEU A 231 -16.38 21.03 -5.82
C LEU A 231 -17.78 20.75 -5.29
N GLN A 232 -18.49 19.84 -5.97
CA GLN A 232 -19.73 19.25 -5.45
C GLN A 232 -19.37 18.07 -4.55
N ILE A 233 -19.92 18.08 -3.35
CA ILE A 233 -19.77 17.00 -2.39
C ILE A 233 -21.15 16.47 -1.94
N ARG A 234 -21.18 15.19 -1.52
CA ARG A 234 -22.32 14.63 -0.80
C ARG A 234 -21.94 14.44 0.67
N LYS A 235 -22.75 15.05 1.55
CA LYS A 235 -22.57 14.96 3.00
C LYS A 235 -23.90 14.74 3.67
N ASN A 236 -24.02 13.73 4.52
CA ASN A 236 -25.27 13.37 5.21
C ASN A 236 -26.49 13.25 4.28
N GLY A 237 -26.29 12.73 3.07
CA GLY A 237 -27.33 12.59 2.04
C GLY A 237 -27.59 13.83 1.20
N SER A 238 -27.14 15.02 1.63
CA SER A 238 -27.34 16.28 0.92
C SER A 238 -26.16 16.60 0.00
N ILE A 239 -26.46 17.25 -1.13
CA ILE A 239 -25.45 17.81 -2.04
C ILE A 239 -25.09 19.22 -1.54
N GLU A 240 -23.84 19.50 -1.40
CA GLU A 240 -23.28 20.79 -1.05
C GLU A 240 -22.22 21.21 -2.09
N GLN A 241 -22.10 22.51 -2.37
CA GLN A 241 -21.04 23.06 -3.20
C GLN A 241 -20.02 23.80 -2.36
N ILE A 242 -18.75 23.62 -2.67
CA ILE A 242 -17.63 24.32 -2.03
C ILE A 242 -16.86 25.05 -3.11
N ASP A 243 -16.92 26.40 -3.07
CA ASP A 243 -16.24 27.23 -4.04
C ASP A 243 -14.73 27.27 -3.75
N ALA A 244 -13.92 27.25 -4.80
CA ALA A 244 -12.47 27.15 -4.72
C ALA A 244 -11.80 28.02 -5.80
N GLU A 245 -10.62 28.55 -5.48
CA GLU A 245 -9.73 29.10 -6.52
C GLU A 245 -8.90 27.99 -7.18
N HIS A 246 -8.46 27.03 -6.35
CA HIS A 246 -7.70 25.85 -6.79
C HIS A 246 -8.29 24.58 -6.20
N ILE A 247 -8.38 23.53 -7.01
CA ILE A 247 -8.81 22.18 -6.57
C ILE A 247 -7.66 21.22 -6.80
N ILE A 248 -7.21 20.54 -5.74
CA ILE A 248 -6.13 19.55 -5.77
C ILE A 248 -6.73 18.16 -5.57
N LEU A 249 -6.49 17.25 -6.50
CA LEU A 249 -6.93 15.86 -6.42
C LEU A 249 -5.89 15.01 -5.68
N SER A 250 -6.30 14.47 -4.55
CA SER A 250 -5.51 13.57 -3.69
C SER A 250 -6.31 12.32 -3.32
N GLY A 251 -7.25 11.91 -4.19
CA GLY A 251 -8.14 10.77 -3.99
C GLY A 251 -7.48 9.40 -4.20
N GLY A 252 -6.17 9.38 -4.54
CA GLY A 252 -5.43 8.18 -4.88
C GLY A 252 -5.67 7.71 -6.31
N SER A 253 -5.02 6.60 -6.69
CA SER A 253 -5.02 6.07 -8.05
C SER A 253 -6.41 5.66 -8.56
N ILE A 254 -7.35 5.34 -7.66
CA ILE A 254 -8.70 4.92 -8.06
C ILE A 254 -9.68 6.10 -8.11
N ASN A 255 -9.74 6.90 -7.05
CA ASN A 255 -10.79 7.91 -6.96
C ASN A 255 -10.44 9.22 -7.69
N SER A 256 -9.16 9.51 -7.97
CA SER A 256 -8.80 10.70 -8.73
C SER A 256 -9.24 10.59 -10.20
N PRO A 257 -8.93 9.51 -10.95
CA PRO A 257 -9.46 9.34 -12.31
C PRO A 257 -10.99 9.21 -12.32
N GLN A 258 -11.61 8.51 -11.36
CA GLN A 258 -13.05 8.45 -11.22
C GLN A 258 -13.67 9.86 -11.15
N LEU A 259 -13.12 10.74 -10.30
CA LEU A 259 -13.64 12.11 -10.15
C LEU A 259 -13.43 12.95 -11.40
N LEU A 260 -12.32 12.76 -12.12
CA LEU A 260 -12.06 13.43 -13.39
C LEU A 260 -13.11 13.04 -14.44
N GLU A 261 -13.34 11.75 -14.64
CA GLU A 261 -14.33 11.27 -15.62
C GLU A 261 -15.74 11.72 -15.26
N LEU A 262 -16.19 11.62 -14.00
CA LEU A 262 -17.47 12.14 -13.52
C LEU A 262 -17.63 13.66 -13.74
N SER A 263 -16.51 14.37 -13.88
CA SER A 263 -16.48 15.81 -14.07
C SER A 263 -16.34 16.22 -15.55
N GLY A 264 -16.30 15.25 -16.48
CA GLY A 264 -16.19 15.51 -17.90
C GLY A 264 -14.76 15.61 -18.44
N ILE A 265 -13.77 15.10 -17.69
CA ILE A 265 -12.37 15.01 -18.13
C ILE A 265 -12.00 13.54 -18.29
N GLY A 266 -11.74 13.09 -19.51
CA GLY A 266 -11.44 11.70 -19.84
C GLY A 266 -11.59 11.45 -21.33
N ASP A 267 -11.67 10.19 -21.73
CA ASP A 267 -11.92 9.80 -23.12
C ASP A 267 -13.30 10.27 -23.58
N ALA A 268 -13.33 11.01 -24.70
CA ALA A 268 -14.54 11.68 -25.19
C ALA A 268 -15.67 10.71 -25.57
N GLU A 269 -15.33 9.55 -26.15
CA GLU A 269 -16.32 8.55 -26.59
C GLU A 269 -16.94 7.85 -25.38
N ARG A 270 -16.13 7.48 -24.40
CA ARG A 270 -16.58 6.91 -23.11
C ARG A 270 -17.52 7.86 -22.38
N LEU A 271 -17.12 9.13 -22.22
CA LEU A 271 -17.93 10.13 -21.52
C LEU A 271 -19.26 10.38 -22.25
N HIS A 272 -19.24 10.46 -23.58
CA HIS A 272 -20.45 10.60 -24.39
C HIS A 272 -21.39 9.41 -24.19
N THR A 273 -20.87 8.17 -24.19
CA THR A 273 -21.67 6.95 -23.98
C THR A 273 -22.37 6.95 -22.62
N LEU A 274 -21.73 7.52 -21.59
CA LEU A 274 -22.27 7.65 -20.24
C LEU A 274 -23.16 8.89 -20.05
N GLY A 275 -23.35 9.69 -21.10
CA GLY A 275 -24.18 10.92 -21.05
C GLY A 275 -23.50 12.05 -20.22
N ILE A 276 -22.18 12.01 -20.06
CA ILE A 276 -21.43 13.03 -19.33
C ILE A 276 -20.95 14.11 -20.30
N PRO A 277 -21.30 15.39 -20.09
CA PRO A 277 -20.82 16.48 -20.93
C PRO A 277 -19.29 16.60 -20.90
N LEU A 278 -18.67 16.62 -22.08
CA LEU A 278 -17.23 16.72 -22.22
C LEU A 278 -16.75 18.14 -21.87
N VAL A 279 -15.81 18.23 -20.92
CA VAL A 279 -15.07 19.44 -20.56
C VAL A 279 -13.71 19.45 -21.26
N HIS A 280 -13.00 18.32 -21.20
CA HIS A 280 -11.69 18.17 -21.82
C HIS A 280 -11.44 16.71 -22.20
N ASN A 281 -11.07 16.49 -23.46
CA ASN A 281 -10.68 15.16 -23.94
C ASN A 281 -9.25 14.87 -23.48
N ASN A 282 -9.10 13.86 -22.62
CA ASN A 282 -7.82 13.30 -22.20
C ASN A 282 -7.97 11.78 -22.09
N PRO A 283 -7.61 11.02 -23.12
CA PRO A 283 -7.80 9.57 -23.16
C PRO A 283 -6.91 8.82 -22.14
N ASP A 284 -5.86 9.46 -21.59
CA ASP A 284 -4.97 8.81 -20.61
C ASP A 284 -5.55 8.78 -19.19
N VAL A 285 -6.69 9.45 -18.95
CA VAL A 285 -7.34 9.41 -17.63
C VAL A 285 -7.86 8.01 -17.35
N GLY A 286 -7.34 7.40 -16.29
CA GLY A 286 -7.68 6.04 -15.87
C GLY A 286 -6.85 4.94 -16.53
N GLU A 287 -5.97 5.27 -17.46
CA GLU A 287 -5.11 4.32 -18.16
C GLU A 287 -3.78 4.08 -17.43
N HIS A 288 -3.01 3.10 -17.94
CA HIS A 288 -1.64 2.76 -17.49
C HIS A 288 -1.54 2.32 -16.03
N LEU A 289 -2.59 1.72 -15.49
CA LEU A 289 -2.59 1.18 -14.13
C LEU A 289 -1.51 0.13 -13.95
N GLN A 290 -0.75 0.23 -12.87
CA GLN A 290 0.22 -0.76 -12.41
C GLN A 290 -0.06 -1.13 -10.96
N ASP A 291 0.14 -2.39 -10.61
CA ASP A 291 0.03 -2.86 -9.24
C ASP A 291 0.96 -4.05 -8.98
N HIS A 292 1.34 -4.27 -7.73
CA HIS A 292 2.19 -5.38 -7.32
C HIS A 292 1.35 -6.62 -7.03
N LEU A 293 1.37 -7.61 -7.92
CA LEU A 293 0.77 -8.92 -7.67
C LEU A 293 1.65 -9.71 -6.73
N LEU A 294 1.07 -10.22 -5.65
CA LEU A 294 1.73 -11.01 -4.62
C LEU A 294 1.43 -12.49 -4.81
N SER A 295 2.45 -13.35 -4.68
CA SER A 295 2.28 -14.79 -4.52
C SER A 295 3.03 -15.28 -3.28
N LYS A 296 2.53 -16.31 -2.60
CA LYS A 296 3.04 -16.73 -1.30
C LYS A 296 3.54 -18.17 -1.30
N VAL A 297 4.40 -18.47 -0.35
CA VAL A 297 4.81 -19.81 0.06
C VAL A 297 4.55 -19.94 1.55
N VAL A 298 3.94 -21.06 1.98
CA VAL A 298 3.58 -21.30 3.38
C VAL A 298 4.11 -22.64 3.82
N TYR A 299 4.79 -22.65 4.95
CA TYR A 299 5.24 -23.86 5.62
C TYR A 299 4.67 -23.98 7.02
N GLY A 300 4.34 -25.20 7.41
CA GLY A 300 4.10 -25.54 8.80
C GLY A 300 5.39 -25.42 9.61
N THR A 301 5.27 -25.07 10.88
CA THR A 301 6.42 -24.93 11.79
C THR A 301 6.09 -25.37 13.21
N GLN A 302 7.07 -25.42 14.08
CA GLN A 302 6.86 -25.70 15.49
C GLN A 302 6.09 -24.56 16.18
N PRO A 303 5.27 -24.84 17.20
CA PRO A 303 4.46 -23.83 17.88
C PRO A 303 5.24 -22.64 18.47
N SER A 304 6.49 -22.86 18.87
CA SER A 304 7.39 -21.84 19.42
C SER A 304 7.89 -20.82 18.39
N GLN A 305 7.82 -21.19 17.10
CA GLN A 305 8.34 -20.36 16.00
C GLN A 305 7.26 -19.50 15.35
N SER A 306 5.96 -19.76 15.65
CA SER A 306 4.84 -19.09 14.99
C SER A 306 4.07 -18.17 15.93
N ILE A 307 3.71 -16.98 15.43
CA ILE A 307 2.83 -16.05 16.15
C ILE A 307 1.35 -16.44 16.07
N ASN A 308 0.97 -17.38 15.20
CA ASN A 308 -0.45 -17.71 14.96
C ASN A 308 -1.20 -18.06 16.24
N ARG A 309 -0.56 -18.78 17.17
CA ARG A 309 -1.17 -19.15 18.45
C ARG A 309 -1.25 -18.00 19.46
N GLU A 310 -0.34 -17.03 19.38
CA GLU A 310 -0.29 -15.88 20.30
C GLU A 310 -1.39 -14.85 20.01
N VAL A 311 -1.89 -14.83 18.75
CA VAL A 311 -2.89 -13.84 18.30
C VAL A 311 -4.30 -14.41 18.20
N GLN A 312 -4.53 -15.64 18.71
CA GLN A 312 -5.83 -16.31 18.62
C GLN A 312 -6.40 -16.70 20.00
N GLY A 313 -7.74 -16.71 20.08
CA GLY A 313 -8.49 -17.13 21.27
C GLY A 313 -8.09 -16.33 22.53
N LEU A 314 -8.10 -16.97 23.69
CA LEU A 314 -7.72 -16.34 24.97
C LEU A 314 -6.24 -15.97 25.07
N ARG A 315 -5.38 -16.55 24.22
CA ARG A 315 -3.94 -16.26 24.19
C ARG A 315 -3.61 -14.88 23.66
N ILE A 316 -4.56 -14.20 23.00
CA ILE A 316 -4.39 -12.81 22.59
C ILE A 316 -4.36 -11.85 23.78
N ILE A 317 -4.97 -12.22 24.92
CA ILE A 317 -5.09 -11.34 26.08
C ILE A 317 -3.72 -10.87 26.61
N PRO A 318 -2.77 -11.74 26.94
CA PRO A 318 -1.43 -11.31 27.37
C PRO A 318 -0.69 -10.52 26.28
N THR A 319 -0.92 -10.82 25.00
CA THR A 319 -0.34 -10.09 23.87
C THR A 319 -0.88 -8.65 23.80
N VAL A 320 -2.19 -8.48 23.98
CA VAL A 320 -2.82 -7.14 24.08
C VAL A 320 -2.31 -6.38 25.30
N MET A 321 -2.23 -7.04 26.45
CA MET A 321 -1.69 -6.43 27.69
C MET A 321 -0.25 -5.97 27.50
N LYS A 322 0.60 -6.80 26.90
CA LYS A 322 2.01 -6.47 26.60
C LYS A 322 2.12 -5.26 25.68
N TRP A 323 1.29 -5.18 24.65
CA TRP A 323 1.24 -4.00 23.78
C TRP A 323 0.73 -2.77 24.51
N PHE A 324 -0.34 -2.90 25.30
CA PHE A 324 -0.96 -1.76 25.96
C PHE A 324 -0.03 -1.14 27.01
N LEU A 325 0.65 -1.97 27.83
CA LEU A 325 1.51 -1.53 28.93
C LEU A 325 2.93 -1.18 28.49
N ALA A 326 3.50 -1.94 27.55
CA ALA A 326 4.93 -1.86 27.23
C ALA A 326 5.23 -1.52 25.76
N ARG A 327 4.22 -1.46 24.89
CA ARG A 327 4.41 -1.26 23.44
C ARG A 327 5.40 -2.25 22.83
N ARG A 328 5.26 -3.54 23.17
CA ARG A 328 6.11 -4.65 22.74
C ARG A 328 5.30 -5.86 22.29
N GLY A 329 5.97 -6.80 21.61
CA GLY A 329 5.40 -8.07 21.17
C GLY A 329 4.70 -7.97 19.81
N PRO A 330 4.04 -9.06 19.35
CA PRO A 330 3.59 -9.22 17.96
C PRO A 330 2.61 -8.13 17.49
N LEU A 331 1.89 -7.47 18.40
CA LEU A 331 1.01 -6.36 18.00
C LEU A 331 1.75 -5.08 17.57
N THR A 332 3.07 -5.01 17.78
CA THR A 332 3.90 -3.90 17.25
C THR A 332 4.44 -4.17 15.86
N THR A 333 4.12 -5.30 15.26
CA THR A 333 4.62 -5.70 13.94
C THR A 333 3.58 -5.38 12.87
N GLY A 334 4.05 -4.81 11.77
CA GLY A 334 3.23 -4.60 10.56
C GLY A 334 2.98 -5.91 9.82
N SER A 335 2.89 -5.86 8.49
CA SER A 335 2.58 -7.03 7.67
C SER A 335 3.69 -8.08 7.65
N ALA A 336 4.95 -7.65 7.52
CA ALA A 336 6.12 -8.53 7.47
C ALA A 336 7.32 -7.83 8.12
N PRO A 337 7.92 -8.42 9.17
CA PRO A 337 9.07 -7.81 9.86
C PRO A 337 10.39 -7.95 9.10
N VAL A 338 10.50 -8.95 8.25
CA VAL A 338 11.72 -9.33 7.53
C VAL A 338 11.39 -9.53 6.06
N GLY A 339 12.36 -9.34 5.21
CA GLY A 339 12.25 -9.61 3.79
C GLY A 339 13.48 -9.16 3.05
N GLY A 340 13.31 -8.73 1.80
CA GLY A 340 14.44 -8.29 1.00
C GLY A 340 14.04 -7.90 -0.41
N PHE A 341 15.05 -7.49 -1.15
CA PHE A 341 14.98 -7.22 -2.57
C PHE A 341 16.05 -8.04 -3.29
N TRP A 342 15.68 -8.68 -4.39
CA TRP A 342 16.61 -9.52 -5.12
C TRP A 342 16.37 -9.51 -6.62
N TYR A 343 17.24 -10.17 -7.34
CA TYR A 343 17.26 -10.24 -8.80
C TYR A 343 16.75 -11.61 -9.26
N THR A 344 15.83 -11.63 -10.23
CA THR A 344 15.41 -12.89 -10.89
C THR A 344 16.23 -13.22 -12.14
N ARG A 345 17.09 -12.29 -12.57
CA ARG A 345 17.94 -12.42 -13.76
C ARG A 345 19.18 -11.56 -13.64
N GLU A 346 20.24 -11.98 -14.34
CA GLU A 346 21.50 -11.25 -14.41
C GLU A 346 21.37 -9.93 -15.19
N GLY A 347 22.26 -8.98 -14.92
CA GLY A 347 22.39 -7.73 -15.67
C GLY A 347 21.36 -6.65 -15.36
N LEU A 348 20.51 -6.84 -14.35
CA LEU A 348 19.60 -5.79 -13.89
C LEU A 348 20.35 -4.74 -13.06
N GLU A 349 20.05 -3.47 -13.29
CA GLU A 349 20.60 -2.34 -12.53
C GLU A 349 20.01 -2.22 -11.12
N ALA A 350 18.81 -2.77 -10.90
CA ALA A 350 18.14 -2.77 -9.60
C ALA A 350 17.36 -4.08 -9.40
N PRO A 351 17.14 -4.50 -8.13
CA PRO A 351 16.33 -5.68 -7.82
C PRO A 351 14.94 -5.60 -8.43
N ASP A 352 14.46 -6.68 -9.03
CA ASP A 352 13.18 -6.74 -9.71
C ASP A 352 12.07 -7.44 -8.92
N ILE A 353 12.40 -8.04 -7.77
CA ILE A 353 11.43 -8.61 -6.83
C ILE A 353 11.63 -8.08 -5.41
N GLN A 354 10.52 -8.06 -4.67
CA GLN A 354 10.49 -7.80 -3.22
C GLN A 354 9.96 -9.03 -2.50
N ILE A 355 10.60 -9.40 -1.39
CA ILE A 355 10.27 -10.56 -0.53
C ILE A 355 9.76 -10.04 0.81
N HIS A 356 8.70 -10.64 1.32
CA HIS A 356 8.14 -10.36 2.65
C HIS A 356 8.05 -11.67 3.44
N PHE A 357 8.63 -11.72 4.64
CA PHE A 357 8.54 -12.88 5.50
C PHE A 357 7.86 -12.54 6.83
N ALA A 358 6.97 -13.42 7.24
CA ALA A 358 6.28 -13.36 8.52
C ALA A 358 6.36 -14.71 9.26
N SER A 359 6.65 -14.66 10.56
CA SER A 359 6.59 -15.82 11.46
C SER A 359 5.15 -16.23 11.79
N GLY A 360 4.24 -16.04 10.87
CA GLY A 360 2.83 -16.39 10.88
C GLY A 360 2.32 -16.57 9.48
N ALA A 361 1.16 -17.20 9.34
CA ALA A 361 0.49 -17.31 8.06
C ALA A 361 -1.01 -17.01 8.21
N THR A 362 -1.57 -16.46 7.16
CA THR A 362 -2.97 -16.06 7.09
C THR A 362 -3.64 -16.67 5.86
N LEU A 363 -4.94 -16.85 5.94
CA LEU A 363 -5.81 -17.19 4.83
C LEU A 363 -6.69 -16.00 4.49
N TYR A 364 -6.90 -15.76 3.20
CA TYR A 364 -8.00 -14.95 2.74
C TYR A 364 -9.24 -15.83 2.65
N ASN A 365 -10.32 -15.47 3.33
CA ASN A 365 -11.59 -16.10 3.10
C ASN A 365 -12.27 -15.51 1.84
N ASN A 366 -13.35 -16.16 1.38
CA ASN A 366 -14.10 -15.73 0.19
C ASN A 366 -14.72 -14.33 0.31
N GLU A 367 -14.75 -13.75 1.51
CA GLU A 367 -15.26 -12.40 1.79
C GLU A 367 -14.13 -11.35 1.83
N GLY A 368 -12.87 -11.71 1.52
CA GLY A 368 -11.72 -10.82 1.61
C GLY A 368 -11.23 -10.54 3.03
N LYS A 369 -11.71 -11.28 4.04
CA LYS A 369 -11.18 -11.18 5.40
C LYS A 369 -9.91 -12.00 5.54
N ILE A 370 -8.96 -11.42 6.25
CA ILE A 370 -7.70 -12.09 6.60
C ILE A 370 -7.85 -12.74 7.96
N GLU A 371 -7.66 -14.06 8.01
CA GLU A 371 -7.71 -14.83 9.25
C GLU A 371 -6.39 -15.58 9.47
N PRO A 372 -5.82 -15.55 10.70
CA PRO A 372 -4.64 -16.35 11.00
C PRO A 372 -4.93 -17.85 10.84
N LEU A 373 -4.00 -18.57 10.23
CA LEU A 373 -4.06 -20.04 10.17
C LEU A 373 -4.18 -20.62 11.58
N LYS A 374 -5.03 -21.64 11.74
CA LYS A 374 -5.27 -22.29 13.05
C LYS A 374 -4.10 -23.15 13.52
N ILE A 375 -3.22 -23.54 12.60
CA ILE A 375 -2.00 -24.30 12.87
C ILE A 375 -0.78 -23.37 12.91
N PRO A 376 0.29 -23.74 13.63
CA PRO A 376 1.54 -23.00 13.57
C PRO A 376 2.13 -23.05 12.17
N ALA A 377 2.35 -21.90 11.59
CA ALA A 377 2.90 -21.76 10.24
C ALA A 377 3.70 -20.46 10.12
N MET A 378 4.50 -20.37 9.08
CA MET A 378 5.17 -19.16 8.62
C MET A 378 4.96 -19.01 7.12
N SER A 379 5.06 -17.79 6.64
CA SER A 379 4.84 -17.48 5.23
C SER A 379 5.87 -16.51 4.70
N ALA A 380 6.26 -16.70 3.45
CA ALA A 380 6.93 -15.69 2.66
C ALA A 380 6.07 -15.34 1.44
N VAL A 381 6.13 -14.08 1.04
CA VAL A 381 5.39 -13.54 -0.10
C VAL A 381 6.39 -12.83 -1.00
N VAL A 382 6.20 -12.93 -2.31
CA VAL A 382 7.02 -12.24 -3.30
C VAL A 382 6.14 -11.47 -4.26
N ASN A 383 6.60 -10.30 -4.68
CA ASN A 383 6.02 -9.53 -5.77
C ASN A 383 7.12 -9.00 -6.70
N GLN A 384 6.75 -8.77 -7.94
CA GLN A 384 7.60 -8.03 -8.87
C GLN A 384 7.55 -6.54 -8.54
N SER A 385 8.71 -5.88 -8.51
CA SER A 385 8.82 -4.45 -8.17
C SER A 385 8.43 -3.52 -9.32
N ARG A 386 8.63 -3.97 -10.57
CA ARG A 386 8.36 -3.18 -11.79
C ARG A 386 7.62 -4.03 -12.82
N PRO A 387 6.29 -4.25 -12.66
CA PRO A 387 5.51 -5.02 -13.63
C PRO A 387 5.40 -4.27 -14.96
N GLU A 388 5.38 -5.04 -16.07
CA GLU A 388 5.12 -4.52 -17.43
C GLU A 388 3.63 -4.52 -17.79
N SER A 389 2.84 -5.37 -17.16
CA SER A 389 1.39 -5.38 -17.36
C SER A 389 0.77 -4.03 -17.04
N ARG A 390 -0.17 -3.60 -17.87
CA ARG A 390 -0.88 -2.32 -17.73
C ARG A 390 -2.38 -2.56 -17.72
N GLY A 391 -3.04 -1.90 -16.81
CA GLY A 391 -4.47 -1.94 -16.65
C GLY A 391 -5.13 -0.57 -16.75
N SER A 392 -6.40 -0.50 -16.34
CA SER A 392 -7.18 0.72 -16.38
C SER A 392 -8.19 0.81 -15.24
N ILE A 393 -8.67 2.02 -14.99
CA ILE A 393 -9.71 2.34 -14.01
C ILE A 393 -10.68 3.32 -14.62
N HIS A 394 -11.93 2.91 -14.82
CA HIS A 394 -12.95 3.75 -15.46
C HIS A 394 -14.29 3.71 -14.73
N ILE A 395 -15.05 4.79 -14.82
CA ILE A 395 -16.43 4.81 -14.36
C ILE A 395 -17.31 3.91 -15.23
N ARG A 396 -18.30 3.26 -14.61
CA ARG A 396 -19.30 2.44 -15.28
C ARG A 396 -20.60 3.20 -15.56
N THR A 397 -20.88 4.22 -14.76
CA THR A 397 -22.07 5.04 -14.80
C THR A 397 -21.74 6.49 -14.47
N ALA A 398 -22.64 7.41 -14.71
CA ALA A 398 -22.52 8.80 -14.29
C ALA A 398 -22.77 9.03 -12.79
N GLU A 399 -23.09 7.96 -12.03
CA GLU A 399 -23.38 8.05 -10.60
C GLU A 399 -22.10 7.92 -9.77
N ALA A 400 -21.78 8.96 -9.04
CA ALA A 400 -20.60 8.97 -8.16
C ALA A 400 -20.64 7.91 -7.05
N SER A 401 -21.82 7.36 -6.69
CA SER A 401 -21.96 6.27 -5.71
C SER A 401 -21.37 4.96 -6.20
N ASP A 402 -21.37 4.73 -7.49
CA ASP A 402 -20.93 3.48 -8.08
C ASP A 402 -19.41 3.35 -8.02
N ALA A 403 -18.96 2.15 -7.73
CA ALA A 403 -17.53 1.85 -7.79
C ALA A 403 -17.06 1.85 -9.25
N PRO A 404 -15.87 2.38 -9.55
CA PRO A 404 -15.31 2.25 -10.88
C PRO A 404 -14.99 0.80 -11.21
N GLU A 405 -14.90 0.47 -12.48
CA GLU A 405 -14.37 -0.79 -12.96
C GLU A 405 -12.85 -0.74 -12.96
N ILE A 406 -12.23 -1.75 -12.37
CA ILE A 406 -10.78 -1.82 -12.18
C ILE A 406 -10.29 -3.06 -12.92
N HIS A 407 -9.54 -2.87 -13.98
CA HIS A 407 -8.84 -3.92 -14.70
C HIS A 407 -7.34 -3.77 -14.39
N ALA A 408 -6.81 -4.63 -13.53
CA ALA A 408 -5.37 -4.60 -13.23
C ALA A 408 -4.56 -5.23 -14.36
N ASN A 409 -5.19 -6.14 -15.12
CA ASN A 409 -4.60 -6.86 -16.24
C ASN A 409 -3.30 -7.59 -15.85
N TYR A 410 -3.31 -8.19 -14.65
CA TYR A 410 -2.18 -8.91 -14.10
C TYR A 410 -1.69 -10.03 -15.03
N LEU A 411 -0.37 -10.25 -15.03
CA LEU A 411 0.28 -11.32 -15.78
C LEU A 411 0.03 -11.32 -17.30
N SER A 412 -0.46 -10.21 -17.86
CA SER A 412 -0.64 -10.08 -19.32
C SER A 412 0.71 -10.03 -20.05
N ALA A 413 1.75 -9.50 -19.42
CA ALA A 413 3.11 -9.50 -19.96
C ALA A 413 3.86 -10.79 -19.60
N ASP A 414 4.63 -11.34 -20.58
CA ASP A 414 5.45 -12.54 -20.36
C ASP A 414 6.50 -12.34 -19.28
N LEU A 415 7.11 -11.16 -19.23
CA LEU A 415 8.11 -10.84 -18.22
C LEU A 415 7.55 -10.97 -16.80
N ASP A 416 6.32 -10.53 -16.59
CA ASP A 416 5.68 -10.59 -15.26
C ASP A 416 5.45 -12.04 -14.84
N ARG A 417 5.00 -12.91 -15.77
CA ARG A 417 4.86 -14.36 -15.53
C ARG A 417 6.19 -15.00 -15.16
N GLN A 418 7.23 -14.76 -15.93
CA GLN A 418 8.56 -15.31 -15.68
C GLN A 418 9.15 -14.81 -14.35
N THR A 419 8.99 -13.53 -14.06
CA THR A 419 9.53 -12.93 -12.83
C THR A 419 8.86 -13.48 -11.58
N ILE A 420 7.52 -13.59 -11.57
CA ILE A 420 6.82 -14.10 -10.39
C ILE A 420 7.06 -15.61 -10.16
N ILE A 421 7.17 -16.41 -11.24
CA ILE A 421 7.54 -17.84 -11.14
C ILE A 421 8.92 -17.99 -10.49
N LYS A 422 9.93 -17.26 -10.98
CA LYS A 422 11.27 -17.26 -10.40
C LYS A 422 11.28 -16.76 -8.96
N GLY A 423 10.46 -15.75 -8.65
CA GLY A 423 10.28 -15.26 -7.29
C GLY A 423 9.74 -16.32 -6.34
N VAL A 424 8.70 -17.09 -6.75
CA VAL A 424 8.16 -18.20 -5.95
C VAL A 424 9.18 -19.31 -5.78
N ARG A 425 9.95 -19.67 -6.82
CA ARG A 425 11.07 -20.65 -6.69
C ARG A 425 12.11 -20.17 -5.69
N LEU A 426 12.52 -18.92 -5.77
CA LEU A 426 13.46 -18.36 -4.80
C LEU A 426 12.95 -18.47 -3.37
N LEU A 427 11.64 -18.25 -3.12
CA LEU A 427 11.07 -18.49 -1.79
C LEU A 427 11.18 -19.95 -1.38
N LEU A 428 10.92 -20.91 -2.29
CA LEU A 428 11.08 -22.33 -2.03
C LEU A 428 12.53 -22.70 -1.71
N ASP A 429 13.50 -22.12 -2.43
CA ASP A 429 14.92 -22.31 -2.19
C ASP A 429 15.32 -21.80 -0.79
N ILE A 430 14.84 -20.60 -0.39
CA ILE A 430 15.06 -20.07 0.96
C ILE A 430 14.50 -21.01 2.03
N PHE A 431 13.27 -21.53 1.85
CA PHE A 431 12.67 -22.45 2.80
C PHE A 431 13.36 -23.83 2.83
N SER A 432 14.03 -24.22 1.77
CA SER A 432 14.80 -25.47 1.66
C SER A 432 16.23 -25.34 2.17
N ALA A 433 16.69 -24.13 2.46
CA ALA A 433 18.03 -23.89 2.95
C ALA A 433 18.24 -24.42 4.36
N GLU A 434 19.41 -24.99 4.64
CA GLU A 434 19.75 -25.73 5.86
C GLU A 434 19.40 -24.96 7.17
N PRO A 435 19.72 -23.67 7.34
CA PRO A 435 19.42 -22.97 8.59
C PRO A 435 17.93 -22.91 8.92
N LEU A 436 17.03 -22.95 7.92
CA LEU A 436 15.59 -22.83 8.12
C LEU A 436 14.88 -24.19 8.12
N GLN A 437 15.38 -25.16 7.36
CA GLN A 437 14.73 -26.46 7.13
C GLN A 437 14.40 -27.21 8.43
N ASP A 438 15.28 -27.17 9.44
CA ASP A 438 15.08 -27.85 10.72
C ASP A 438 13.94 -27.27 11.57
N HIS A 439 13.46 -26.09 11.21
CA HIS A 439 12.35 -25.40 11.88
C HIS A 439 10.99 -25.66 11.23
N LEU A 440 10.95 -26.40 10.11
CA LEU A 440 9.76 -26.66 9.31
C LEU A 440 9.16 -28.04 9.60
N THR A 441 7.84 -28.15 9.41
CA THR A 441 7.12 -29.41 9.52
C THR A 441 6.55 -29.91 8.18
N GLY A 442 6.70 -29.12 7.13
CA GLY A 442 6.28 -29.44 5.78
C GLY A 442 5.66 -28.26 5.04
N ARG A 443 5.67 -28.32 3.72
CA ARG A 443 5.06 -27.33 2.84
C ARG A 443 3.54 -27.41 2.92
N LEU A 444 2.87 -26.27 3.05
CA LEU A 444 1.42 -26.14 3.07
C LEU A 444 0.89 -25.44 1.80
N SER A 445 1.67 -24.51 1.24
CA SER A 445 1.35 -23.83 0.00
C SER A 445 2.64 -23.45 -0.72
N PRO A 446 2.80 -23.66 -2.04
CA PRO A 446 1.93 -24.52 -2.88
C PRO A 446 1.66 -25.89 -2.27
N ASN A 447 0.52 -26.51 -2.67
CA ASN A 447 0.22 -27.89 -2.27
C ASN A 447 1.46 -28.78 -2.51
N PRO A 448 1.84 -29.69 -1.57
CA PRO A 448 2.97 -30.60 -1.75
C PRO A 448 2.97 -31.42 -3.04
N ASP A 449 1.79 -31.70 -3.60
CA ASP A 449 1.62 -32.47 -4.84
C ASP A 449 1.99 -31.69 -6.12
N ILE A 450 2.14 -30.36 -6.03
CA ILE A 450 2.52 -29.52 -7.17
C ILE A 450 4.01 -29.70 -7.46
N ASP A 451 4.35 -30.00 -8.73
CA ASP A 451 5.73 -30.00 -9.21
C ASP A 451 6.26 -28.56 -9.35
N THR A 452 7.00 -28.14 -8.35
CA THR A 452 7.57 -26.79 -8.31
C THR A 452 8.74 -26.58 -9.29
N SER A 453 9.21 -27.63 -9.98
CA SER A 453 10.16 -27.51 -11.09
C SER A 453 9.49 -27.16 -12.42
N SER A 454 8.19 -27.42 -12.56
CA SER A 454 7.37 -27.06 -13.70
C SER A 454 6.93 -25.60 -13.64
N ASP A 455 7.24 -24.81 -14.68
CA ASP A 455 6.76 -23.43 -14.81
C ASP A 455 5.25 -23.37 -14.95
N ASP A 456 4.66 -24.31 -15.66
CA ASP A 456 3.22 -24.35 -15.91
C ASP A 456 2.44 -24.62 -14.61
N GLU A 457 2.89 -25.59 -13.80
CA GLU A 457 2.23 -25.88 -12.53
C GLU A 457 2.39 -24.74 -11.51
N LEU A 458 3.56 -24.12 -11.45
CA LEU A 458 3.75 -22.93 -10.61
C LEU A 458 2.92 -21.75 -11.08
N LEU A 459 2.83 -21.52 -12.40
CA LEU A 459 2.00 -20.44 -12.93
C LEU A 459 0.51 -20.68 -12.61
N GLU A 460 0.04 -21.93 -12.73
CA GLU A 460 -1.34 -22.24 -12.38
C GLU A 460 -1.61 -22.09 -10.88
N TYR A 461 -0.66 -22.48 -10.03
CA TYR A 461 -0.72 -22.18 -8.60
C TYR A 461 -0.81 -20.66 -8.36
N ILE A 462 0.04 -19.85 -8.99
CA ILE A 462 0.04 -18.39 -8.85
C ILE A 462 -1.30 -17.82 -9.29
N ARG A 463 -1.85 -18.25 -10.43
CA ARG A 463 -3.17 -17.84 -10.91
C ARG A 463 -4.28 -18.07 -9.88
N GLY A 464 -4.21 -19.20 -9.17
CA GLY A 464 -5.18 -19.56 -8.14
C GLY A 464 -5.01 -18.87 -6.79
N ASP A 465 -3.78 -18.50 -6.42
CA ASP A 465 -3.45 -18.02 -5.06
C ASP A 465 -3.16 -16.51 -4.98
N ALA A 466 -2.70 -15.91 -6.07
CA ALA A 466 -2.21 -14.52 -6.06
C ALA A 466 -3.23 -13.49 -5.55
N SER A 467 -2.71 -12.43 -4.93
CA SER A 467 -3.47 -11.31 -4.34
C SER A 467 -2.66 -10.00 -4.42
N THR A 468 -3.16 -8.92 -3.88
CA THR A 468 -2.45 -7.64 -3.76
C THR A 468 -2.62 -7.03 -2.37
#